data_3037d6c13bc17a74134f348e85c305f7
#
_entry.id   3037d6c13bc17a74134f348e85c305f7
#
_cell.length_a   1.000
_cell.length_b   1.000
_cell.length_c   1.000
_cell.angle_alpha   90.00
_cell.angle_beta   90.00
_cell.angle_gamma   90.00
#
_symmetry.space_group_name_H-M   'P 1'
#
loop_
_entity.id
_entity.type
_entity.pdbx_description
1 polymer ?
#
loop_
_entity_poly.entity_id
_entity_poly.type
_entity_poly.pdbx_seq_one_letter_code
_entity_poly.pdbx_strand_id
1 'polypeptide(L)'
;MRVLPDYEWITLSKGIRVQSIANKNQDSILLIDINGRLVINQNDSPEFGESFRVRRIAKHFKRVFNLQLHGWGGADMLNLFDPAGRKLTSIEEKRRPIAPRSQIGAMQMGATAVIPFSSFHRYQREDSAWANDLIPEINDYYIGEVREWPEILSAFVRVNCETDEIEHINPPRARRPIKRPEDFGDSWSDPLTGEDKVRIRQYFQTREALRRHFGFIEVSAGGVRVTVDLNPDKRDIGIGFECARNSLMFCLEHELFDDLLIGNYMRTTLYNVQGLYPHFTPYAAKYADNGGAKTRRELAIYFGHYYMRDPIAHTLKHLLSGSEMVLRKFLQEDSGAFRAIKRTYYDLRFHRNARPRFSKFGP
;
A
#
# COMPACT_ATOMS: atom_id res chain seq x y z
N MET A 1 24.09 -15.09 0.35
CA MET A 1 22.71 -14.65 0.06
C MET A 1 22.41 -14.99 -1.40
N ARG A 2 21.27 -15.65 -1.70
CA ARG A 2 20.87 -15.97 -3.09
C ARG A 2 19.65 -15.14 -3.44
N VAL A 3 19.72 -14.40 -4.52
CA VAL A 3 18.59 -13.63 -5.06
C VAL A 3 17.62 -14.58 -5.74
N LEU A 4 16.32 -14.42 -5.50
CA LEU A 4 15.28 -15.14 -6.21
C LEU A 4 15.06 -14.47 -7.56
N PRO A 5 15.26 -15.19 -8.68
CA PRO A 5 14.89 -14.68 -10.00
C PRO A 5 13.39 -14.43 -10.06
N ASP A 6 13.00 -13.41 -10.82
CA ASP A 6 11.60 -13.09 -10.98
C ASP A 6 10.91 -14.09 -11.92
N TYR A 7 9.69 -14.48 -11.59
CA TYR A 7 8.87 -15.46 -12.32
C TYR A 7 9.41 -16.90 -12.39
N GLU A 8 10.46 -17.24 -11.67
CA GLU A 8 11.03 -18.59 -11.65
C GLU A 8 10.74 -19.33 -10.35
N TRP A 9 10.40 -20.62 -10.46
CA TRP A 9 10.27 -21.48 -9.31
C TRP A 9 11.62 -21.98 -8.82
N ILE A 10 11.95 -21.70 -7.57
CA ILE A 10 13.15 -22.19 -6.90
C ILE A 10 12.77 -23.22 -5.85
N THR A 11 13.28 -24.42 -5.97
CA THR A 11 13.11 -25.49 -4.96
C THR A 11 14.01 -25.22 -3.76
N LEU A 12 13.43 -25.12 -2.59
CA LEU A 12 14.13 -24.96 -1.32
C LEU A 12 14.36 -26.30 -0.63
N SER A 13 13.39 -27.21 -0.73
CA SER A 13 13.45 -28.57 -0.16
C SER A 13 12.52 -29.50 -0.93
N LYS A 14 12.47 -30.79 -0.58
CA LYS A 14 11.66 -31.80 -1.26
C LYS A 14 10.17 -31.44 -1.38
N GLY A 15 9.62 -30.69 -0.44
CA GLY A 15 8.19 -30.31 -0.46
C GLY A 15 7.93 -28.83 -0.56
N ILE A 16 8.98 -28.00 -0.75
CA ILE A 16 8.84 -26.53 -0.73
C ILE A 16 9.56 -25.91 -1.92
N ARG A 17 8.82 -25.13 -2.69
CA ARG A 17 9.37 -24.26 -3.72
C ARG A 17 8.74 -22.86 -3.65
N VAL A 18 9.46 -21.87 -4.12
CA VAL A 18 9.06 -20.46 -4.07
C VAL A 18 9.20 -19.78 -5.41
N GLN A 19 8.36 -18.79 -5.67
CA GLN A 19 8.46 -17.91 -6.83
C GLN A 19 8.18 -16.47 -6.41
N SER A 20 9.01 -15.52 -6.84
CA SER A 20 8.78 -14.09 -6.63
C SER A 20 8.19 -13.45 -7.88
N ILE A 21 7.25 -12.54 -7.69
CA ILE A 21 6.68 -11.68 -8.74
C ILE A 21 6.81 -10.24 -8.24
N ALA A 22 7.90 -9.59 -8.60
CA ALA A 22 8.19 -8.23 -8.16
C ALA A 22 7.44 -7.20 -9.00
N ASN A 23 7.09 -6.07 -8.39
CA ASN A 23 6.45 -4.95 -9.07
C ASN A 23 7.35 -3.70 -9.12
N LYS A 24 6.90 -2.68 -9.85
CA LYS A 24 7.66 -1.44 -10.03
C LYS A 24 7.79 -0.59 -8.75
N ASN A 25 6.99 -0.85 -7.72
CA ASN A 25 7.06 -0.14 -6.44
C ASN A 25 8.00 -0.85 -5.45
N GLN A 26 8.79 -1.83 -5.94
CA GLN A 26 9.74 -2.62 -5.15
C GLN A 26 9.11 -3.56 -4.12
N ASP A 27 7.81 -3.78 -4.22
CA ASP A 27 7.14 -4.86 -3.53
C ASP A 27 7.15 -6.12 -4.37
N SER A 28 6.82 -7.25 -3.77
CA SER A 28 6.68 -8.50 -4.49
C SER A 28 5.55 -9.36 -3.92
N ILE A 29 4.92 -10.12 -4.82
CA ILE A 29 4.06 -11.24 -4.44
C ILE A 29 4.96 -12.46 -4.34
N LEU A 30 5.01 -13.10 -3.17
CA LEU A 30 5.73 -14.35 -3.00
C LEU A 30 4.75 -15.52 -3.05
N LEU A 31 4.95 -16.40 -4.01
CA LEU A 31 4.22 -17.67 -4.11
C LEU A 31 5.05 -18.76 -3.43
N ILE A 32 4.44 -19.53 -2.54
CA ILE A 32 5.07 -20.63 -1.83
C ILE A 32 4.22 -21.88 -2.03
N ASP A 33 4.75 -22.86 -2.73
CA ASP A 33 4.16 -24.20 -2.83
C ASP A 33 4.72 -25.04 -1.69
N ILE A 34 3.82 -25.55 -0.85
CA ILE A 34 4.14 -26.42 0.27
C ILE A 34 3.32 -27.70 0.11
N ASN A 35 3.95 -28.77 -0.34
CA ASN A 35 3.31 -30.09 -0.55
C ASN A 35 2.01 -29.98 -1.37
N GLY A 36 1.99 -29.16 -2.43
CA GLY A 36 0.84 -28.96 -3.31
C GLY A 36 -0.26 -28.04 -2.77
N ARG A 37 0.00 -27.29 -1.72
CA ARG A 37 -0.80 -26.14 -1.26
C ARG A 37 -0.06 -24.86 -1.60
N LEU A 38 -0.78 -23.89 -2.14
CA LEU A 38 -0.21 -22.62 -2.53
C LEU A 38 -0.49 -21.56 -1.47
N VAL A 39 0.57 -20.92 -0.98
CA VAL A 39 0.47 -19.68 -0.20
C VAL A 39 0.86 -18.53 -1.11
N ILE A 40 -0.03 -17.57 -1.25
CA ILE A 40 0.18 -16.30 -1.95
C ILE A 40 0.43 -15.27 -0.87
N ASN A 41 1.69 -14.96 -0.59
CA ASN A 41 2.02 -13.86 0.30
C ASN A 41 2.04 -12.57 -0.50
N GLN A 42 0.95 -11.84 -0.42
CA GLN A 42 0.79 -10.56 -1.09
C GLN A 42 1.24 -9.41 -0.19
N ASN A 43 1.11 -9.57 1.14
CA ASN A 43 1.35 -8.50 2.11
C ASN A 43 0.63 -7.21 1.69
N ASP A 44 1.34 -6.13 1.47
CA ASP A 44 0.86 -4.83 0.97
C ASP A 44 1.13 -4.61 -0.51
N SER A 45 1.71 -5.61 -1.19
CA SER A 45 1.95 -5.54 -2.64
C SER A 45 0.63 -5.48 -3.41
N PRO A 46 0.35 -4.39 -4.12
CA PRO A 46 -0.77 -4.35 -5.06
C PRO A 46 -0.56 -5.36 -6.19
N GLU A 47 -1.65 -5.82 -6.77
CA GLU A 47 -1.59 -6.83 -7.83
C GLU A 47 -0.93 -6.36 -9.14
N PHE A 48 -0.92 -5.05 -9.41
CA PHE A 48 -0.37 -4.39 -10.60
C PHE A 48 -0.59 -5.14 -11.93
N GLY A 49 -1.75 -5.84 -12.06
CA GLY A 49 -2.10 -6.64 -13.22
C GLY A 49 -1.52 -8.07 -13.20
N GLU A 50 -0.88 -8.51 -12.13
CA GLU A 50 -0.36 -9.87 -11.99
C GLU A 50 -1.42 -10.90 -11.56
N SER A 51 -2.60 -10.46 -11.12
CA SER A 51 -3.68 -11.35 -10.67
C SER A 51 -4.05 -12.42 -11.70
N PHE A 52 -3.98 -12.13 -13.00
CA PHE A 52 -4.23 -13.10 -14.04
C PHE A 52 -3.20 -14.23 -14.04
N ARG A 53 -1.90 -13.87 -13.91
CA ARG A 53 -0.78 -14.84 -13.84
C ARG A 53 -0.88 -15.69 -12.57
N VAL A 54 -1.06 -15.04 -11.42
CA VAL A 54 -1.19 -15.71 -10.12
C VAL A 54 -2.37 -16.68 -10.14
N ARG A 55 -3.53 -16.25 -10.62
CA ARG A 55 -4.72 -17.11 -10.73
C ARG A 55 -4.51 -18.29 -11.68
N ARG A 56 -3.75 -18.12 -12.76
CA ARG A 56 -3.39 -19.23 -13.65
C ARG A 56 -2.54 -20.26 -12.94
N ILE A 57 -1.60 -19.83 -12.09
CA ILE A 57 -0.80 -20.72 -11.24
C ILE A 57 -1.69 -21.39 -10.19
N ALA A 58 -2.51 -20.61 -9.49
CA ALA A 58 -3.38 -21.07 -8.41
C ALA A 58 -4.31 -22.22 -8.82
N LYS A 59 -4.76 -22.26 -10.08
CA LYS A 59 -5.62 -23.34 -10.62
C LYS A 59 -5.03 -24.75 -10.53
N HIS A 60 -3.72 -24.88 -10.38
CA HIS A 60 -3.03 -26.16 -10.28
C HIS A 60 -2.94 -26.68 -8.83
N PHE A 61 -3.49 -25.94 -7.86
CA PHE A 61 -3.44 -26.28 -6.45
C PHE A 61 -4.85 -26.53 -5.90
N LYS A 62 -4.98 -27.55 -5.02
CA LYS A 62 -6.27 -27.88 -4.41
C LYS A 62 -6.69 -26.84 -3.36
N ARG A 63 -5.75 -26.31 -2.61
CA ARG A 63 -5.96 -25.28 -1.60
C ARG A 63 -4.99 -24.12 -1.81
N VAL A 64 -5.53 -22.92 -1.76
CA VAL A 64 -4.78 -21.69 -2.03
C VAL A 64 -5.10 -20.67 -0.95
N PHE A 65 -4.09 -20.27 -0.20
CA PHE A 65 -4.19 -19.28 0.86
C PHE A 65 -3.65 -17.94 0.37
N ASN A 66 -4.41 -16.87 0.54
CA ASN A 66 -3.94 -15.53 0.24
C ASN A 66 -3.71 -14.74 1.53
N LEU A 67 -2.46 -14.41 1.79
CA LEU A 67 -2.05 -13.55 2.89
C LEU A 67 -2.11 -12.11 2.39
N GLN A 68 -3.06 -11.31 2.90
CA GLN A 68 -3.30 -9.93 2.49
C GLN A 68 -3.25 -8.98 3.67
N LEU A 69 -2.61 -7.83 3.44
CA LEU A 69 -2.74 -6.70 4.33
C LEU A 69 -4.09 -6.02 4.06
N HIS A 70 -4.94 -5.97 5.07
CA HIS A 70 -6.15 -5.18 5.07
C HIS A 70 -6.24 -4.41 6.39
N GLY A 71 -6.30 -3.12 6.29
CA GLY A 71 -6.36 -2.27 7.47
C GLY A 71 -5.95 -0.85 7.12
N TRP A 72 -6.00 -0.03 8.12
CA TRP A 72 -5.66 1.37 8.04
C TRP A 72 -4.44 1.55 8.94
N GLY A 73 -3.32 1.93 8.41
CA GLY A 73 -2.11 1.91 9.21
C GLY A 73 -1.19 3.09 9.02
N GLY A 74 -1.10 3.63 7.82
CA GLY A 74 -0.10 4.64 7.51
C GLY A 74 -0.56 6.08 7.74
N ALA A 75 0.35 6.96 8.10
CA ALA A 75 0.10 8.41 8.23
C ALA A 75 -0.34 9.02 6.89
N ASP A 76 0.09 8.44 5.78
CA ASP A 76 -0.33 8.79 4.43
C ASP A 76 -1.82 8.55 4.15
N MET A 77 -2.49 7.80 5.00
CA MET A 77 -3.93 7.55 4.94
C MET A 77 -4.72 8.21 6.06
N LEU A 78 -4.13 8.33 7.25
CA LEU A 78 -4.86 8.68 8.47
C LEU A 78 -4.59 10.09 8.95
N ASN A 79 -3.42 10.65 8.72
CA ASN A 79 -2.99 11.92 9.27
C ASN A 79 -2.91 13.05 8.23
N LEU A 80 -3.94 13.11 7.37
CA LEU A 80 -4.08 14.08 6.28
C LEU A 80 -4.99 15.24 6.67
N PHE A 81 -4.59 16.46 6.31
CA PHE A 81 -5.29 17.69 6.62
C PHE A 81 -5.43 18.59 5.38
N ASP A 82 -6.46 19.41 5.34
CA ASP A 82 -6.54 20.52 4.40
C ASP A 82 -5.75 21.75 4.91
N PRO A 83 -5.58 22.80 4.07
CA PRO A 83 -4.88 24.02 4.48
C PRO A 83 -5.54 24.77 5.65
N ALA A 84 -6.82 24.52 5.93
CA ALA A 84 -7.54 25.08 7.06
C ALA A 84 -7.33 24.25 8.35
N GLY A 85 -6.54 23.19 8.30
CA GLY A 85 -6.26 22.30 9.43
C GLY A 85 -7.37 21.29 9.73
N ARG A 86 -8.36 21.11 8.85
CA ARG A 86 -9.40 20.10 9.00
C ARG A 86 -8.89 18.74 8.54
N LYS A 87 -9.14 17.71 9.35
CA LYS A 87 -8.75 16.33 9.01
C LYS A 87 -9.58 15.83 7.82
N LEU A 88 -8.90 15.34 6.79
CA LEU A 88 -9.53 14.92 5.53
C LEU A 88 -10.10 13.50 5.60
N THR A 89 -9.61 12.67 6.51
CA THR A 89 -10.01 11.27 6.59
C THR A 89 -11.14 11.10 7.59
N SER A 90 -12.31 10.65 7.14
CA SER A 90 -13.40 10.32 8.05
C SER A 90 -13.19 8.96 8.71
N ILE A 91 -13.48 8.87 9.99
CA ILE A 91 -13.44 7.61 10.76
C ILE A 91 -14.47 6.61 10.20
N GLU A 92 -15.60 7.10 9.72
CA GLU A 92 -16.70 6.28 9.19
C GLU A 92 -16.32 5.53 7.91
N GLU A 93 -15.59 6.17 7.00
CA GLU A 93 -15.04 5.48 5.82
C GLU A 93 -14.09 4.35 6.20
N LYS A 94 -13.35 4.50 7.28
CA LYS A 94 -12.38 3.52 7.78
C LYS A 94 -13.04 2.29 8.42
N ARG A 95 -14.25 2.42 8.90
CA ARG A 95 -15.03 1.34 9.55
C ARG A 95 -15.84 0.49 8.57
N ARG A 96 -15.62 0.62 7.27
CA ARG A 96 -16.28 -0.25 6.28
C ARG A 96 -15.91 -1.72 6.51
N PRO A 97 -16.84 -2.66 6.31
CA PRO A 97 -16.56 -4.09 6.44
C PRO A 97 -15.35 -4.53 5.63
N ILE A 98 -14.40 -5.19 6.27
CA ILE A 98 -13.15 -5.64 5.63
C ILE A 98 -13.37 -6.92 4.83
N ALA A 99 -14.20 -7.84 5.34
CA ALA A 99 -14.42 -9.17 4.78
C ALA A 99 -14.72 -9.18 3.27
N PRO A 100 -15.70 -8.43 2.74
CA PRO A 100 -16.02 -8.50 1.32
C PRO A 100 -14.86 -8.05 0.43
N ARG A 101 -14.07 -7.04 0.87
CA ARG A 101 -12.91 -6.56 0.14
C ARG A 101 -11.80 -7.60 0.11
N SER A 102 -11.54 -8.24 1.25
CA SER A 102 -10.54 -9.32 1.37
C SER A 102 -10.90 -10.50 0.50
N GLN A 103 -12.15 -10.94 0.54
CA GLN A 103 -12.65 -12.05 -0.25
C GLN A 103 -12.60 -11.76 -1.75
N ILE A 104 -12.95 -10.53 -2.19
CA ILE A 104 -12.81 -10.12 -3.59
C ILE A 104 -11.34 -10.16 -4.02
N GLY A 105 -10.42 -9.64 -3.22
CA GLY A 105 -8.99 -9.71 -3.50
C GLY A 105 -8.51 -11.15 -3.65
N ALA A 106 -8.92 -12.04 -2.77
CA ALA A 106 -8.60 -13.46 -2.83
C ALA A 106 -9.15 -14.13 -4.10
N MET A 107 -10.39 -13.84 -4.48
CA MET A 107 -10.97 -14.34 -5.75
C MET A 107 -10.18 -13.85 -6.96
N GLN A 108 -9.69 -12.63 -6.93
CA GLN A 108 -8.85 -12.08 -8.01
C GLN A 108 -7.56 -12.87 -8.17
N MET A 109 -6.99 -13.35 -7.07
CA MET A 109 -5.80 -14.18 -7.06
C MET A 109 -6.09 -15.69 -7.31
N GLY A 110 -7.35 -16.11 -7.30
CA GLY A 110 -7.74 -17.52 -7.38
C GLY A 110 -7.55 -18.28 -6.07
N ALA A 111 -7.53 -17.56 -4.95
CA ALA A 111 -7.40 -18.18 -3.64
C ALA A 111 -8.73 -18.76 -3.14
N THR A 112 -8.64 -19.80 -2.31
CA THR A 112 -9.76 -20.47 -1.66
C THR A 112 -9.97 -19.99 -0.22
N ALA A 113 -8.94 -19.38 0.38
CA ALA A 113 -8.99 -18.83 1.72
C ALA A 113 -8.16 -17.53 1.82
N VAL A 114 -8.57 -16.65 2.72
CA VAL A 114 -7.86 -15.42 3.10
C VAL A 114 -7.30 -15.58 4.50
N ILE A 115 -6.06 -15.19 4.69
CA ILE A 115 -5.46 -15.02 6.02
C ILE A 115 -5.08 -13.55 6.17
N PRO A 116 -5.72 -12.80 7.09
CA PRO A 116 -5.32 -11.44 7.40
C PRO A 116 -3.85 -11.41 7.85
N PHE A 117 -3.06 -10.57 7.22
CA PHE A 117 -1.62 -10.53 7.43
C PHE A 117 -1.15 -9.09 7.65
N SER A 118 -0.15 -8.89 8.52
CA SER A 118 0.52 -7.60 8.74
C SER A 118 -0.36 -6.41 9.21
N SER A 119 -1.57 -6.66 9.71
CA SER A 119 -2.56 -5.61 10.01
C SER A 119 -2.81 -5.40 11.51
N PHE A 120 -2.05 -6.09 12.38
CA PHE A 120 -2.33 -6.13 13.84
C PHE A 120 -1.27 -5.41 14.66
N HIS A 121 -0.59 -4.44 14.06
CA HIS A 121 0.37 -3.59 14.76
C HIS A 121 -0.31 -2.69 15.79
N ARG A 122 0.47 -2.14 16.72
CA ARG A 122 0.03 -1.14 17.69
C ARG A 122 1.07 -0.05 17.80
N TYR A 123 0.61 1.17 17.66
CA TYR A 123 1.42 2.35 17.89
C TYR A 123 1.68 2.51 19.38
N GLN A 124 2.93 2.67 19.75
CA GLN A 124 3.35 2.83 21.15
C GLN A 124 3.83 4.25 21.45
N ARG A 125 4.08 5.05 20.44
CA ARG A 125 4.48 6.43 20.60
C ARG A 125 3.23 7.28 20.87
N GLU A 126 3.30 8.16 21.90
CA GLU A 126 2.16 8.92 22.40
C GLU A 126 1.46 9.73 21.30
N ASP A 127 2.23 10.39 20.44
CA ASP A 127 1.76 11.22 19.34
C ASP A 127 1.16 10.44 18.16
N SER A 128 1.27 9.11 18.15
CA SER A 128 0.65 8.21 17.16
C SER A 128 -0.35 7.22 17.76
N ALA A 129 -0.41 7.08 19.08
CA ALA A 129 -1.25 6.09 19.77
C ALA A 129 -2.74 6.25 19.47
N TRP A 130 -3.21 7.45 19.12
CA TRP A 130 -4.58 7.73 18.69
C TRP A 130 -5.01 6.87 17.48
N ALA A 131 -4.08 6.48 16.62
CA ALA A 131 -4.36 5.65 15.45
C ALA A 131 -4.74 4.21 15.83
N ASN A 132 -4.45 3.76 17.06
CA ASN A 132 -4.83 2.43 17.54
C ASN A 132 -6.34 2.21 17.55
N ASP A 133 -7.15 3.27 17.67
CA ASP A 133 -8.63 3.19 17.62
C ASP A 133 -9.15 2.83 16.22
N LEU A 134 -8.29 2.94 15.20
CA LEU A 134 -8.60 2.66 13.81
C LEU A 134 -8.01 1.32 13.32
N ILE A 135 -7.11 0.72 14.10
CA ILE A 135 -6.51 -0.58 13.75
C ILE A 135 -7.55 -1.68 13.91
N PRO A 136 -7.78 -2.50 12.88
CA PRO A 136 -8.77 -3.57 12.96
C PRO A 136 -8.36 -4.63 13.99
N GLU A 137 -9.37 -5.20 14.62
CA GLU A 137 -9.24 -6.38 15.46
C GLU A 137 -9.51 -7.65 14.66
N ILE A 138 -9.14 -8.81 15.20
CA ILE A 138 -9.33 -10.09 14.50
C ILE A 138 -10.79 -10.28 14.08
N ASN A 139 -11.73 -9.92 14.95
CA ASN A 139 -13.15 -10.09 14.68
C ASN A 139 -13.69 -9.14 13.59
N ASP A 140 -13.05 -8.01 13.34
CA ASP A 140 -13.46 -7.06 12.30
C ASP A 140 -13.33 -7.68 10.89
N TYR A 141 -12.46 -8.66 10.73
CA TYR A 141 -12.25 -9.36 9.46
C TYR A 141 -13.40 -10.29 9.06
N TYR A 142 -14.29 -10.64 9.99
CA TYR A 142 -15.48 -11.46 9.69
C TYR A 142 -16.73 -10.63 9.43
N ILE A 143 -16.69 -9.31 9.69
CA ILE A 143 -17.84 -8.44 9.49
C ILE A 143 -18.16 -8.32 8.01
N GLY A 144 -19.36 -8.79 7.62
CA GLY A 144 -19.84 -8.78 6.24
C GLY A 144 -19.29 -9.93 5.39
N GLU A 145 -18.77 -10.99 6.01
CA GLU A 145 -18.32 -12.20 5.30
C GLU A 145 -19.44 -12.80 4.43
N VAL A 146 -19.08 -13.19 3.22
CA VAL A 146 -19.95 -13.88 2.26
C VAL A 146 -19.55 -15.35 2.21
N ARG A 147 -20.42 -16.24 2.67
CA ARG A 147 -20.12 -17.66 2.87
C ARG A 147 -19.72 -18.41 1.60
N GLU A 148 -20.25 -18.01 0.44
CA GLU A 148 -19.97 -18.64 -0.86
C GLU A 148 -18.64 -18.19 -1.47
N TRP A 149 -17.95 -17.25 -0.83
CA TRP A 149 -16.68 -16.69 -1.26
C TRP A 149 -15.51 -17.38 -0.53
N PRO A 150 -14.25 -17.06 -0.88
CA PRO A 150 -13.11 -17.61 -0.16
C PRO A 150 -13.25 -17.47 1.35
N GLU A 151 -12.99 -18.55 2.08
CA GLU A 151 -13.06 -18.60 3.53
C GLU A 151 -12.12 -17.57 4.18
N ILE A 152 -12.57 -16.90 5.22
CA ILE A 152 -11.70 -16.02 6.02
C ILE A 152 -11.22 -16.82 7.22
N LEU A 153 -9.92 -17.04 7.28
CA LEU A 153 -9.26 -17.66 8.42
C LEU A 153 -8.80 -16.59 9.41
N SER A 154 -8.59 -16.99 10.67
CA SER A 154 -7.96 -16.10 11.64
C SER A 154 -6.55 -15.70 11.22
N ALA A 155 -6.10 -14.52 11.60
CA ALA A 155 -4.73 -14.06 11.35
C ALA A 155 -3.66 -14.98 11.95
N PHE A 156 -3.97 -15.64 13.07
CA PHE A 156 -3.05 -16.52 13.79
C PHE A 156 -3.53 -17.95 13.68
N VAL A 157 -3.19 -18.59 12.57
CA VAL A 157 -3.49 -20.00 12.31
C VAL A 157 -2.22 -20.78 12.04
N ARG A 158 -2.26 -22.07 12.36
CA ARG A 158 -1.33 -23.07 11.87
C ARG A 158 -2.08 -23.97 10.89
N VAL A 159 -1.55 -24.12 9.69
CA VAL A 159 -2.11 -25.02 8.68
C VAL A 159 -1.13 -26.17 8.47
N ASN A 160 -1.61 -27.39 8.64
CA ASN A 160 -0.87 -28.58 8.24
C ASN A 160 -1.06 -28.78 6.71
N CYS A 161 0.01 -28.55 5.94
CA CYS A 161 -0.03 -28.64 4.49
C CYS A 161 -0.04 -30.09 3.95
N GLU A 162 -0.09 -31.11 4.80
CA GLU A 162 -0.28 -32.50 4.39
C GLU A 162 -1.73 -32.95 4.61
N THR A 163 -2.31 -32.59 5.78
CA THR A 163 -3.65 -33.04 6.20
C THR A 163 -4.76 -32.00 5.95
N ASP A 164 -4.41 -30.75 5.65
CA ASP A 164 -5.31 -29.58 5.57
C ASP A 164 -5.96 -29.21 6.92
N GLU A 165 -5.47 -29.75 8.05
CA GLU A 165 -5.95 -29.37 9.37
C GLU A 165 -5.56 -27.94 9.71
N ILE A 166 -6.50 -27.21 10.32
CA ILE A 166 -6.32 -25.80 10.72
C ILE A 166 -6.47 -25.70 12.23
N GLU A 167 -5.44 -25.17 12.88
CA GLU A 167 -5.43 -24.84 14.29
C GLU A 167 -5.48 -23.31 14.44
N HIS A 168 -6.48 -22.80 15.17
CA HIS A 168 -6.59 -21.37 15.49
C HIS A 168 -5.81 -21.11 16.78
N ILE A 169 -4.73 -20.34 16.67
CA ILE A 169 -3.82 -20.03 17.79
C ILE A 169 -4.35 -18.85 18.62
N ASN A 170 -4.80 -17.78 17.95
CA ASN A 170 -5.38 -16.57 18.53
C ASN A 170 -4.71 -16.13 19.85
N PRO A 171 -3.44 -15.75 19.83
CA PRO A 171 -2.69 -15.40 21.03
C PRO A 171 -3.33 -14.20 21.74
N PRO A 172 -3.23 -14.12 23.07
CA PRO A 172 -3.69 -12.96 23.82
C PRO A 172 -2.92 -11.72 23.37
N ARG A 173 -3.64 -10.61 23.28
CA ARG A 173 -3.05 -9.34 22.86
C ARG A 173 -2.07 -8.83 23.92
N ALA A 174 -0.82 -8.64 23.53
CA ALA A 174 0.17 -8.02 24.41
C ALA A 174 -0.17 -6.54 24.63
N ARG A 175 -0.31 -6.11 25.88
CA ARG A 175 -0.38 -4.70 26.27
C ARG A 175 1.05 -4.17 26.39
N ARG A 176 1.39 -3.16 25.62
CA ARG A 176 2.67 -2.46 25.71
C ARG A 176 2.45 -1.04 26.20
N PRO A 177 3.35 -0.49 27.03
CA PRO A 177 3.22 0.88 27.52
C PRO A 177 3.35 1.87 26.36
N ILE A 178 2.58 2.95 26.45
CA ILE A 178 2.78 4.13 25.59
C ILE A 178 4.06 4.83 26.06
N LYS A 179 4.87 5.24 25.10
CA LYS A 179 6.14 5.94 25.30
C LYS A 179 6.05 7.36 24.74
N ARG A 180 6.77 8.28 25.34
CA ARG A 180 6.85 9.66 24.87
C ARG A 180 7.78 9.76 23.65
N PRO A 181 7.62 10.78 22.78
CA PRO A 181 8.57 11.05 21.70
C PRO A 181 10.03 11.15 22.17
N GLU A 182 10.25 11.73 23.37
CA GLU A 182 11.59 11.91 23.95
C GLU A 182 12.27 10.56 24.28
N ASP A 183 11.51 9.51 24.56
CA ASP A 183 12.05 8.16 24.77
C ASP A 183 12.68 7.57 23.48
N PHE A 184 12.39 8.19 22.33
CA PHE A 184 12.95 7.88 21.01
C PHE A 184 13.92 8.94 20.50
N GLY A 185 14.30 9.88 21.34
CA GLY A 185 15.20 10.99 20.99
C GLY A 185 14.54 12.09 20.17
N ASP A 186 13.20 12.16 20.13
CA ASP A 186 12.43 13.19 19.43
C ASP A 186 11.87 14.23 20.39
N SER A 187 11.74 15.47 19.88
CA SER A 187 10.98 16.54 20.54
C SER A 187 10.23 17.36 19.50
N TRP A 188 8.94 17.60 19.75
CA TRP A 188 8.12 18.46 18.91
C TRP A 188 8.50 19.95 19.03
N SER A 189 9.23 20.33 20.08
CA SER A 189 9.69 21.70 20.31
C SER A 189 11.02 22.03 19.62
N ASP A 190 11.76 21.03 19.13
CA ASP A 190 13.07 21.23 18.52
C ASP A 190 12.97 21.90 17.15
N PRO A 191 13.46 23.15 16.97
CA PRO A 191 13.32 23.87 15.73
C PRO A 191 14.34 23.41 14.67
N LEU A 192 13.99 23.59 13.39
CA LEU A 192 14.92 23.39 12.29
C LEU A 192 16.07 24.39 12.34
N THR A 193 17.29 23.88 12.22
CA THR A 193 18.51 24.69 12.11
C THR A 193 18.73 25.21 10.69
N GLY A 194 19.73 26.07 10.50
CA GLY A 194 20.16 26.54 9.18
C GLY A 194 20.63 25.39 8.28
N GLU A 195 21.36 24.44 8.85
CA GLU A 195 21.85 23.24 8.15
C GLU A 195 20.71 22.31 7.75
N ASP A 196 19.74 22.07 8.64
CA ASP A 196 18.55 21.27 8.33
C ASP A 196 17.78 21.83 7.13
N LYS A 197 17.64 23.16 7.08
CA LYS A 197 16.96 23.82 5.94
C LYS A 197 17.67 23.59 4.61
N VAL A 198 18.99 23.53 4.62
CA VAL A 198 19.79 23.21 3.42
C VAL A 198 19.57 21.75 3.01
N ARG A 199 19.65 20.81 3.96
CA ARG A 199 19.44 19.37 3.70
C ARG A 199 18.02 19.08 3.19
N ILE A 200 17.00 19.71 3.78
CA ILE A 200 15.60 19.59 3.34
C ILE A 200 15.46 20.04 1.87
N ARG A 201 16.02 21.22 1.52
CA ARG A 201 15.97 21.70 0.13
C ARG A 201 16.67 20.74 -0.81
N GLN A 202 17.87 20.30 -0.48
CA GLN A 202 18.64 19.35 -1.28
C GLN A 202 17.88 18.04 -1.49
N TYR A 203 17.28 17.50 -0.44
CA TYR A 203 16.50 16.26 -0.51
C TYR A 203 15.38 16.35 -1.54
N PHE A 204 14.51 17.36 -1.46
CA PHE A 204 13.37 17.46 -2.37
C PHE A 204 13.73 17.94 -3.77
N GLN A 205 14.72 18.84 -3.91
CA GLN A 205 15.15 19.36 -5.21
C GLN A 205 15.84 18.32 -6.08
N THR A 206 16.53 17.34 -5.50
CA THR A 206 17.16 16.25 -6.25
C THR A 206 16.17 15.25 -6.83
N ARG A 207 14.95 15.19 -6.30
CA ARG A 207 13.87 14.31 -6.78
C ARG A 207 13.09 14.97 -7.90
N GLU A 208 13.72 15.04 -9.09
CA GLU A 208 13.25 15.81 -10.24
C GLU A 208 11.80 15.53 -10.66
N ALA A 209 11.34 14.30 -10.47
CA ALA A 209 9.99 13.89 -10.85
C ALA A 209 8.89 14.65 -10.07
N LEU A 210 9.18 15.09 -8.83
CA LEU A 210 8.22 15.84 -8.02
C LEU A 210 7.83 17.17 -8.66
N ARG A 211 8.76 17.82 -9.39
CA ARG A 211 8.49 19.09 -10.11
C ARG A 211 7.39 18.96 -11.17
N ARG A 212 7.15 17.74 -11.64
CA ARG A 212 6.06 17.50 -12.61
C ARG A 212 4.68 17.64 -11.96
N HIS A 213 4.59 17.39 -10.67
CA HIS A 213 3.32 17.25 -9.96
C HIS A 213 3.07 18.39 -8.96
N PHE A 214 4.12 18.94 -8.36
CA PHE A 214 4.04 19.90 -7.26
C PHE A 214 4.77 21.21 -7.58
N GLY A 215 4.20 22.32 -7.12
CA GLY A 215 4.84 23.62 -7.13
C GLY A 215 5.78 23.80 -5.95
N PHE A 216 5.43 23.23 -4.80
CA PHE A 216 6.23 23.34 -3.60
C PHE A 216 6.07 22.13 -2.66
N ILE A 217 7.04 21.94 -1.79
CA ILE A 217 6.95 21.11 -0.59
C ILE A 217 7.28 22.01 0.62
N GLU A 218 6.45 21.94 1.64
CA GLU A 218 6.64 22.63 2.89
C GLU A 218 6.99 21.62 3.97
N VAL A 219 7.98 21.95 4.82
CA VAL A 219 8.40 21.11 5.94
C VAL A 219 8.52 21.96 7.18
N SER A 220 7.97 21.50 8.30
CA SER A 220 8.05 22.19 9.58
C SER A 220 8.39 21.26 10.73
N ALA A 221 9.24 21.76 11.64
CA ALA A 221 9.52 21.15 12.94
C ALA A 221 9.83 22.25 13.97
N GLY A 222 9.38 22.08 15.21
CA GLY A 222 9.61 23.03 16.29
C GLY A 222 9.15 24.46 15.99
N GLY A 223 8.04 24.61 15.24
CA GLY A 223 7.53 25.92 14.84
C GLY A 223 8.29 26.61 13.70
N VAL A 224 9.39 26.04 13.22
CA VAL A 224 10.16 26.57 12.09
C VAL A 224 9.77 25.86 10.80
N ARG A 225 9.47 26.67 9.78
CA ARG A 225 9.00 26.22 8.48
C ARG A 225 10.03 26.48 7.38
N VAL A 226 10.10 25.56 6.42
CA VAL A 226 10.90 25.66 5.20
C VAL A 226 10.01 25.33 4.01
N THR A 227 9.95 26.22 3.03
CA THR A 227 9.32 25.95 1.73
C THR A 227 10.41 25.64 0.72
N VAL A 228 10.21 24.58 -0.03
CA VAL A 228 11.06 24.16 -1.13
C VAL A 228 10.28 24.35 -2.43
N ASP A 229 10.62 25.38 -3.17
CA ASP A 229 10.01 25.64 -4.48
C ASP A 229 10.49 24.62 -5.49
N LEU A 230 9.55 23.98 -6.20
CA LEU A 230 9.80 22.95 -7.20
C LEU A 230 9.43 23.42 -8.62
N ASN A 231 8.22 23.98 -8.81
CA ASN A 231 7.73 24.39 -10.10
C ASN A 231 6.88 25.69 -9.99
N PRO A 232 7.35 26.81 -10.53
CA PRO A 232 6.64 28.09 -10.44
C PRO A 232 5.29 28.11 -11.15
N ASP A 233 5.05 27.21 -12.12
CA ASP A 233 3.77 27.13 -12.86
C ASP A 233 2.66 26.45 -12.03
N LYS A 234 2.99 25.90 -10.85
CA LYS A 234 2.09 25.13 -9.97
C LYS A 234 2.07 25.64 -8.55
N ARG A 235 2.14 26.97 -8.37
CA ARG A 235 2.34 27.62 -7.05
C ARG A 235 1.29 27.29 -5.99
N ASP A 236 0.10 26.86 -6.41
CA ASP A 236 -1.02 26.50 -5.55
C ASP A 236 -1.11 25.00 -5.24
N ILE A 237 -0.23 24.18 -5.86
CA ILE A 237 -0.22 22.73 -5.71
C ILE A 237 0.99 22.31 -4.88
N GLY A 238 0.76 21.74 -3.69
CA GLY A 238 1.85 21.37 -2.81
C GLY A 238 1.45 20.40 -1.71
N ILE A 239 2.45 20.06 -0.89
CA ILE A 239 2.29 19.22 0.29
C ILE A 239 3.09 19.84 1.43
N GLY A 240 2.48 19.91 2.62
CA GLY A 240 3.14 20.29 3.86
C GLY A 240 3.34 19.08 4.78
N PHE A 241 4.52 18.95 5.36
CA PHE A 241 4.85 17.94 6.35
C PHE A 241 5.26 18.61 7.66
N GLU A 242 4.66 18.18 8.77
CA GLU A 242 5.01 18.61 10.11
C GLU A 242 5.29 17.38 10.98
N CYS A 243 6.49 17.31 11.55
CA CYS A 243 6.92 16.24 12.44
C CYS A 243 8.06 16.69 13.35
N ALA A 244 8.43 15.84 14.31
CA ALA A 244 9.57 16.09 15.17
C ALA A 244 10.88 16.09 14.36
N ARG A 245 11.80 17.03 14.71
CA ARG A 245 13.04 17.33 13.99
C ARG A 245 13.93 16.10 13.81
N ASN A 246 14.14 15.32 14.88
CA ASN A 246 15.12 14.24 14.84
C ASN A 246 14.67 13.11 13.90
N SER A 247 13.42 12.66 14.00
CA SER A 247 12.85 11.69 13.05
C SER A 247 12.91 12.18 11.60
N LEU A 248 12.56 13.46 11.36
CA LEU A 248 12.66 14.05 10.03
C LEU A 248 14.09 13.96 9.48
N MET A 249 15.06 14.48 10.23
CA MET A 249 16.44 14.56 9.75
C MET A 249 17.06 13.19 9.58
N PHE A 250 16.75 12.23 10.45
CA PHE A 250 17.16 10.84 10.31
C PHE A 250 16.62 10.23 9.00
N CYS A 251 15.34 10.40 8.72
CA CYS A 251 14.74 9.85 7.49
C CYS A 251 15.28 10.50 6.21
N LEU A 252 15.60 11.81 6.25
CA LEU A 252 16.22 12.47 5.09
C LEU A 252 17.67 12.05 4.87
N GLU A 253 18.43 11.85 5.95
CA GLU A 253 19.84 11.42 5.89
C GLU A 253 19.99 10.01 5.35
N HIS A 254 19.11 9.10 5.79
CA HIS A 254 19.13 7.69 5.40
C HIS A 254 18.22 7.36 4.21
N GLU A 255 17.54 8.37 3.65
CA GLU A 255 16.61 8.20 2.52
C GLU A 255 15.50 7.17 2.83
N LEU A 256 14.82 7.35 3.98
CA LEU A 256 13.76 6.49 4.50
C LEU A 256 12.46 7.27 4.75
N PHE A 257 12.07 8.14 3.80
CA PHE A 257 10.88 8.99 3.99
C PHE A 257 9.59 8.17 4.18
N ASP A 258 9.57 6.95 3.69
CA ASP A 258 8.45 6.01 3.87
C ASP A 258 8.16 5.72 5.35
N ASP A 259 9.18 5.71 6.21
CA ASP A 259 9.03 5.48 7.65
C ASP A 259 8.24 6.60 8.34
N LEU A 260 8.38 7.85 7.89
CA LEU A 260 7.55 8.96 8.36
C LEU A 260 6.08 8.80 7.93
N LEU A 261 5.85 8.24 6.74
CA LEU A 261 4.51 8.00 6.21
C LEU A 261 3.78 6.86 6.94
N ILE A 262 4.52 5.95 7.57
CA ILE A 262 3.95 4.81 8.32
C ILE A 262 3.66 5.18 9.78
N GLY A 263 4.46 6.07 10.36
CA GLY A 263 4.49 6.33 11.82
C GLY A 263 3.24 6.96 12.43
N ASN A 264 2.35 7.57 11.65
CA ASN A 264 1.14 8.31 12.09
C ASN A 264 1.36 9.50 13.03
N TYR A 265 2.58 9.87 13.34
CA TYR A 265 2.89 11.11 14.07
C TYR A 265 3.13 12.30 13.12
N MET A 266 3.64 12.09 11.93
CA MET A 266 3.81 13.16 10.93
C MET A 266 2.44 13.62 10.43
N ARG A 267 2.18 14.92 10.49
CA ARG A 267 0.99 15.56 9.95
C ARG A 267 1.27 15.99 8.52
N THR A 268 0.36 15.64 7.61
CA THR A 268 0.48 16.00 6.19
C THR A 268 -0.65 16.92 5.78
N THR A 269 -0.32 18.10 5.25
CA THR A 269 -1.28 19.06 4.70
C THR A 269 -1.27 18.98 3.18
N LEU A 270 -2.45 18.83 2.58
CA LEU A 270 -2.63 18.71 1.14
C LEU A 270 -3.13 20.05 0.55
N TYR A 271 -2.34 20.67 -0.33
CA TYR A 271 -2.68 21.89 -1.04
C TYR A 271 -3.08 21.56 -2.47
N ASN A 272 -4.37 21.59 -2.75
CA ASN A 272 -4.96 21.29 -4.09
C ASN A 272 -4.55 19.94 -4.68
N VAL A 273 -4.32 18.95 -3.81
CA VAL A 273 -4.07 17.55 -4.17
C VAL A 273 -4.99 16.62 -3.37
N GLN A 274 -5.32 15.47 -3.93
CA GLN A 274 -6.25 14.52 -3.29
C GLN A 274 -5.57 13.58 -2.30
N GLY A 275 -4.23 13.43 -2.36
CA GLY A 275 -3.47 12.53 -1.52
C GLY A 275 -2.01 12.44 -1.96
N LEU A 276 -1.26 11.59 -1.28
CA LEU A 276 0.15 11.35 -1.56
C LEU A 276 0.36 10.41 -2.75
N TYR A 277 -0.56 9.48 -2.99
CA TYR A 277 -0.59 8.64 -4.17
C TYR A 277 -1.42 9.29 -5.29
N PRO A 278 -1.04 9.10 -6.55
CA PRO A 278 0.11 8.35 -7.07
C PRO A 278 1.36 9.22 -7.30
N HIS A 279 1.41 10.45 -6.82
CA HIS A 279 2.38 11.44 -7.30
C HIS A 279 3.49 11.80 -6.31
N PHE A 280 3.32 11.57 -5.01
CA PHE A 280 4.36 11.84 -4.03
C PHE A 280 5.04 10.55 -3.56
N THR A 281 4.33 9.68 -2.85
CA THR A 281 4.92 8.49 -2.22
C THR A 281 5.71 7.62 -3.20
N PRO A 282 5.20 7.28 -4.42
CA PRO A 282 6.00 6.49 -5.35
C PRO A 282 7.29 7.19 -5.78
N TYR A 283 7.24 8.49 -6.07
CA TYR A 283 8.40 9.20 -6.60
C TYR A 283 9.42 9.61 -5.54
N ALA A 284 8.98 9.90 -4.33
CA ALA A 284 9.87 10.26 -3.23
C ALA A 284 10.45 9.01 -2.54
N ALA A 285 9.57 8.13 -2.03
CA ALA A 285 9.98 7.00 -1.21
C ALA A 285 10.37 5.76 -2.06
N LYS A 286 9.50 5.32 -3.00
CA LYS A 286 9.75 4.04 -3.67
C LYS A 286 10.82 4.14 -4.77
N TYR A 287 10.69 5.09 -5.69
CA TYR A 287 11.63 5.18 -6.81
C TYR A 287 12.94 5.91 -6.44
N ALA A 288 12.86 7.01 -5.69
CA ALA A 288 14.06 7.77 -5.35
C ALA A 288 14.80 7.18 -4.15
N ASP A 289 14.17 7.04 -2.99
CA ASP A 289 14.85 6.56 -1.79
C ASP A 289 15.25 5.08 -1.93
N ASN A 290 14.28 4.21 -2.10
CA ASN A 290 14.54 2.77 -2.18
C ASN A 290 15.18 2.36 -3.52
N GLY A 291 14.82 3.02 -4.62
CA GLY A 291 15.25 2.67 -5.99
C GLY A 291 16.46 3.43 -6.49
N GLY A 292 16.92 4.45 -5.78
CA GLY A 292 18.03 5.31 -6.20
C GLY A 292 17.76 6.14 -7.47
N ALA A 293 16.49 6.20 -7.93
CA ALA A 293 16.11 6.87 -9.18
C ALA A 293 15.58 8.30 -8.89
N LYS A 294 16.49 9.24 -8.64
CA LYS A 294 16.18 10.64 -8.28
C LYS A 294 15.96 11.53 -9.50
N THR A 295 16.77 11.35 -10.54
CA THR A 295 16.70 12.12 -11.79
C THR A 295 15.75 11.49 -12.79
N ARG A 296 15.31 12.26 -13.80
CA ARG A 296 14.49 11.74 -14.90
C ARG A 296 15.18 10.62 -15.68
N ARG A 297 16.50 10.71 -15.85
CA ARG A 297 17.28 9.70 -16.55
C ARG A 297 17.31 8.38 -15.75
N GLU A 298 17.61 8.43 -14.47
CA GLU A 298 17.62 7.26 -13.59
C GLU A 298 16.23 6.62 -13.52
N LEU A 299 15.18 7.44 -13.42
CA LEU A 299 13.81 6.96 -13.43
C LEU A 299 13.42 6.27 -14.75
N ALA A 300 13.89 6.78 -15.90
CA ALA A 300 13.67 6.14 -17.18
C ALA A 300 14.39 4.79 -17.28
N ILE A 301 15.61 4.69 -16.75
CA ILE A 301 16.38 3.43 -16.66
C ILE A 301 15.65 2.45 -15.74
N TYR A 302 15.21 2.91 -14.57
CA TYR A 302 14.47 2.10 -13.59
C TYR A 302 13.21 1.48 -14.20
N PHE A 303 12.36 2.28 -14.85
CA PHE A 303 11.17 1.76 -15.53
C PHE A 303 11.51 0.91 -16.76
N GLY A 304 12.59 1.22 -17.46
CA GLY A 304 13.09 0.42 -18.57
C GLY A 304 13.41 -1.01 -18.14
N HIS A 305 14.08 -1.19 -17.01
CA HIS A 305 14.36 -2.51 -16.45
C HIS A 305 13.08 -3.29 -16.15
N TYR A 306 12.07 -2.65 -15.54
CA TYR A 306 10.77 -3.30 -15.30
C TYR A 306 10.04 -3.66 -16.58
N TYR A 307 10.04 -2.75 -17.57
CA TYR A 307 9.42 -3.00 -18.86
C TYR A 307 10.04 -4.19 -19.59
N MET A 308 11.38 -4.26 -19.59
CA MET A 308 12.12 -5.32 -20.29
C MET A 308 11.97 -6.71 -19.68
N ARG A 309 11.45 -6.84 -18.46
CA ARG A 309 11.18 -8.14 -17.82
C ARG A 309 10.05 -8.92 -18.49
N ASP A 310 9.01 -8.24 -18.95
CA ASP A 310 7.90 -8.81 -19.72
C ASP A 310 7.28 -7.73 -20.63
N PRO A 311 7.93 -7.42 -21.78
CA PRO A 311 7.50 -6.32 -22.65
C PRO A 311 6.07 -6.47 -23.17
N ILE A 312 5.66 -7.72 -23.45
CA ILE A 312 4.33 -8.00 -24.01
C ILE A 312 3.26 -7.72 -22.95
N ALA A 313 3.43 -8.26 -21.74
CA ALA A 313 2.48 -8.05 -20.66
C ALA A 313 2.42 -6.57 -20.27
N HIS A 314 3.55 -5.88 -20.21
CA HIS A 314 3.58 -4.44 -19.90
C HIS A 314 2.91 -3.59 -20.98
N THR A 315 3.13 -3.90 -22.26
CA THR A 315 2.45 -3.22 -23.37
C THR A 315 0.93 -3.41 -23.30
N LEU A 316 0.48 -4.65 -23.09
CA LEU A 316 -0.95 -4.95 -22.93
C LEU A 316 -1.56 -4.24 -21.71
N LYS A 317 -0.86 -4.20 -20.59
CA LYS A 317 -1.28 -3.46 -19.39
C LYS A 317 -1.41 -1.96 -19.67
N HIS A 318 -0.45 -1.37 -20.38
CA HIS A 318 -0.52 0.05 -20.76
C HIS A 318 -1.68 0.35 -21.70
N LEU A 319 -1.96 -0.51 -22.67
CA LEU A 319 -3.09 -0.37 -23.56
C LEU A 319 -4.42 -0.48 -22.81
N LEU A 320 -4.55 -1.46 -21.91
CA LEU A 320 -5.75 -1.65 -21.10
C LEU A 320 -5.97 -0.52 -20.10
N SER A 321 -4.93 -0.06 -19.41
CA SER A 321 -5.04 1.07 -18.49
C SER A 321 -5.27 2.40 -19.21
N GLY A 322 -4.70 2.57 -20.40
CA GLY A 322 -4.98 3.71 -21.27
C GLY A 322 -6.44 3.75 -21.73
N SER A 323 -6.99 2.61 -22.14
CA SER A 323 -8.40 2.49 -22.51
C SER A 323 -9.34 2.70 -21.31
N GLU A 324 -9.00 2.20 -20.14
CA GLU A 324 -9.75 2.43 -18.90
C GLU A 324 -9.75 3.93 -18.51
N MET A 325 -8.60 4.58 -18.61
CA MET A 325 -8.46 6.02 -18.31
C MET A 325 -9.27 6.88 -19.28
N VAL A 326 -9.30 6.53 -20.58
CA VAL A 326 -10.14 7.17 -21.58
C VAL A 326 -11.62 6.92 -21.28
N LEU A 327 -12.01 5.68 -20.97
CA LEU A 327 -13.38 5.34 -20.58
C LEU A 327 -13.84 6.10 -19.33
N ARG A 328 -13.01 6.19 -18.29
CA ARG A 328 -13.33 6.99 -17.08
C ARG A 328 -13.49 8.48 -17.37
N LYS A 329 -12.76 9.00 -18.35
CA LYS A 329 -12.85 10.42 -18.73
C LYS A 329 -14.15 10.76 -19.50
N PHE A 330 -14.71 9.77 -20.21
CA PHE A 330 -15.96 9.92 -20.98
C PHE A 330 -17.21 9.43 -20.24
N LEU A 331 -17.05 8.56 -19.26
CA LEU A 331 -18.15 8.02 -18.48
C LEU A 331 -18.06 8.58 -17.06
N GLN A 332 -19.03 9.41 -16.67
CA GLN A 332 -19.17 9.80 -15.28
C GLN A 332 -19.32 8.54 -14.41
N GLU A 333 -18.57 8.46 -13.30
CA GLU A 333 -18.52 7.28 -12.43
C GLU A 333 -19.90 6.85 -11.90
N ASP A 334 -20.84 7.78 -11.79
CA ASP A 334 -22.23 7.54 -11.37
C ASP A 334 -23.19 7.23 -12.52
N SER A 335 -22.73 7.18 -13.76
CA SER A 335 -23.60 6.85 -14.90
C SER A 335 -24.01 5.38 -14.92
N GLY A 336 -25.27 5.12 -15.31
CA GLY A 336 -25.77 3.76 -15.50
C GLY A 336 -24.93 2.93 -16.49
N ALA A 337 -24.35 3.60 -17.50
CA ALA A 337 -23.47 3.00 -18.48
C ALA A 337 -22.14 2.54 -17.86
N PHE A 338 -21.52 3.35 -17.00
CA PHE A 338 -20.29 2.96 -16.29
C PHE A 338 -20.54 1.77 -15.38
N ARG A 339 -21.65 1.75 -14.64
CA ARG A 339 -22.05 0.63 -13.78
C ARG A 339 -22.30 -0.64 -14.60
N ALA A 340 -22.94 -0.54 -15.77
CA ALA A 340 -23.17 -1.68 -16.65
C ALA A 340 -21.87 -2.26 -17.21
N ILE A 341 -20.95 -1.40 -17.69
CA ILE A 341 -19.63 -1.81 -18.20
C ILE A 341 -18.81 -2.45 -17.08
N LYS A 342 -18.77 -1.84 -15.91
CA LYS A 342 -18.09 -2.37 -14.72
C LYS A 342 -18.66 -3.72 -14.32
N ARG A 343 -19.99 -3.89 -14.34
CA ARG A 343 -20.67 -5.16 -14.08
C ARG A 343 -20.31 -6.22 -15.11
N THR A 344 -20.37 -5.90 -16.41
CA THR A 344 -19.99 -6.81 -17.49
C THR A 344 -18.52 -7.22 -17.42
N TYR A 345 -17.64 -6.27 -17.10
CA TYR A 345 -16.22 -6.54 -16.88
C TYR A 345 -16.00 -7.52 -15.71
N TYR A 346 -16.67 -7.33 -14.58
CA TYR A 346 -16.61 -8.26 -13.45
C TYR A 346 -17.23 -9.63 -13.80
N ASP A 347 -18.35 -9.66 -14.51
CA ASP A 347 -19.00 -10.91 -14.94
C ASP A 347 -18.10 -11.72 -15.89
N LEU A 348 -17.42 -11.05 -16.84
CA LEU A 348 -16.46 -11.68 -17.75
C LEU A 348 -15.17 -12.13 -17.05
N ARG A 349 -14.69 -11.33 -16.10
CA ARG A 349 -13.41 -11.58 -15.42
C ARG A 349 -13.51 -12.64 -14.32
N PHE A 350 -14.65 -12.78 -13.66
CA PHE A 350 -14.80 -13.61 -12.47
C PHE A 350 -15.79 -14.78 -12.58
N HIS A 351 -16.29 -15.10 -13.76
CA HIS A 351 -17.33 -16.10 -14.02
C HIS A 351 -18.72 -15.78 -13.42
N ARG A 352 -19.76 -16.18 -14.17
CA ARG A 352 -21.19 -15.90 -13.91
C ARG A 352 -21.70 -16.30 -12.51
N ASN A 353 -21.00 -17.17 -11.79
CA ASN A 353 -21.43 -17.70 -10.50
C ASN A 353 -20.96 -16.91 -9.28
N ALA A 354 -20.03 -15.98 -9.42
CA ALA A 354 -19.56 -15.11 -8.34
C ALA A 354 -20.12 -13.69 -8.50
N ARG A 355 -21.45 -13.54 -8.51
CA ARG A 355 -22.09 -12.23 -8.57
C ARG A 355 -22.14 -11.61 -7.18
N PRO A 356 -21.32 -10.61 -6.83
CA PRO A 356 -21.60 -9.81 -5.66
C PRO A 356 -22.92 -9.09 -5.89
N ARG A 357 -23.89 -9.31 -5.00
CA ARG A 357 -25.10 -8.47 -4.94
C ARG A 357 -24.70 -7.10 -4.41
N PHE A 358 -24.21 -6.23 -5.27
CA PHE A 358 -23.88 -4.83 -4.94
C PHE A 358 -25.11 -3.95 -4.59
N SER A 359 -26.29 -4.54 -4.44
CA SER A 359 -27.53 -3.79 -4.25
C SER A 359 -27.77 -3.25 -2.83
N LYS A 360 -26.85 -3.47 -1.88
CA LYS A 360 -27.05 -3.03 -0.48
C LYS A 360 -25.98 -2.09 0.10
N PHE A 361 -24.90 -1.83 -0.66
CA PHE A 361 -23.89 -0.88 -0.21
C PHE A 361 -23.77 0.18 -1.32
N GLY A 362 -24.38 1.33 -1.08
CA GLY A 362 -24.23 2.51 -1.92
C GLY A 362 -22.75 2.96 -2.02
N PRO A 363 -22.46 3.96 -2.89
CA PRO A 363 -21.12 4.35 -3.26
C PRO A 363 -20.22 4.67 -2.07
#